data_5cbffe57a9ef2f5d58f52aba972604e5
#
_entry.id   5cbffe57a9ef2f5d58f52aba972604e5
#
_cell.length_a   1.000
_cell.length_b   1.000
_cell.length_c   1.000
_cell.angle_alpha   90.00
_cell.angle_beta   90.00
_cell.angle_gamma   90.00
#
_symmetry.space_group_name_H-M   'P 1'
#
loop_
_entity.id
_entity.type
_entity.pdbx_description
1 polymer ?
#
loop_
_entity_poly.entity_id
_entity_poly.type
_entity_poly.pdbx_seq_one_letter_code
_entity_poly.pdbx_strand_id
1 'polypeptide(L)'
;MDPIFVAEESSMLALGERLAQALNQSGSGSVIYLYGDLGAGKTTLTRGLLRGLGYRGSVKSPTFTLVEPYELDRKTVYHFDLYHLVDPEELEYVGIRDYFTEESVAVIEWPDKGAGVLPPPDLTITIHYRDKGREVEFVGHTARAATVLAQLQ
;
A
#
# COMPACT_ATOMS: atom_id res chain seq x y z
N MET A 1 12.00 4.91 12.04
CA MET A 1 12.49 3.61 11.57
C MET A 1 13.47 3.81 10.43
N ASP A 2 14.59 3.11 10.47
CA ASP A 2 15.58 3.24 9.41
C ASP A 2 15.09 2.64 8.10
N PRO A 3 15.50 3.20 6.95
CA PRO A 3 15.16 2.62 5.67
C PRO A 3 15.68 1.19 5.53
N ILE A 4 14.95 0.39 4.76
CA ILE A 4 15.31 -1.01 4.53
C ILE A 4 15.84 -1.14 3.10
N PHE A 5 17.04 -1.70 2.94
CA PHE A 5 17.60 -1.98 1.63
C PHE A 5 17.04 -3.29 1.09
N VAL A 6 16.59 -3.26 -0.16
CA VAL A 6 16.03 -4.41 -0.86
C VAL A 6 16.85 -4.64 -2.12
N ALA A 7 17.55 -5.77 -2.16
CA ALA A 7 18.50 -6.04 -3.24
C ALA A 7 17.82 -6.50 -4.53
N GLU A 8 16.71 -7.22 -4.43
CA GLU A 8 16.08 -7.85 -5.58
C GLU A 8 14.57 -8.04 -5.36
N GLU A 9 13.87 -8.51 -6.42
CA GLU A 9 12.42 -8.68 -6.40
C GLU A 9 11.95 -9.60 -5.27
N SER A 10 12.64 -10.72 -5.06
CA SER A 10 12.26 -11.67 -4.00
C SER A 10 12.31 -11.03 -2.61
N SER A 11 13.26 -10.13 -2.39
CA SER A 11 13.38 -9.40 -1.12
C SER A 11 12.24 -8.39 -0.96
N MET A 12 11.80 -7.78 -2.06
CA MET A 12 10.66 -6.86 -2.04
C MET A 12 9.36 -7.59 -1.71
N LEU A 13 9.18 -8.78 -2.30
CA LEU A 13 8.03 -9.64 -1.97
C LEU A 13 8.04 -10.02 -0.49
N ALA A 14 9.20 -10.41 0.03
CA ALA A 14 9.34 -10.79 1.44
C ALA A 14 9.03 -9.61 2.36
N LEU A 15 9.43 -8.41 1.99
CA LEU A 15 9.12 -7.22 2.77
C LEU A 15 7.61 -6.98 2.82
N GLY A 16 6.92 -7.17 1.68
CA GLY A 16 5.46 -7.07 1.62
C GLY A 16 4.79 -8.09 2.53
N GLU A 17 5.28 -9.31 2.57
CA GLU A 17 4.76 -10.35 3.45
C GLU A 17 4.95 -10.00 4.93
N ARG A 18 6.10 -9.43 5.28
CA ARG A 18 6.36 -8.95 6.65
C ARG A 18 5.40 -7.84 7.04
N LEU A 19 5.14 -6.92 6.12
CA LEU A 19 4.17 -5.84 6.33
C LEU A 19 2.78 -6.41 6.58
N ALA A 20 2.39 -7.43 5.81
CA ALA A 20 1.12 -8.11 5.98
C ALA A 20 0.96 -8.69 7.39
N GLN A 21 2.00 -9.35 7.89
CA GLN A 21 1.98 -9.92 9.23
C GLN A 21 1.83 -8.84 10.29
N ALA A 22 2.52 -7.72 10.11
CA ALA A 22 2.42 -6.59 11.03
C ALA A 22 1.02 -5.99 11.04
N LEU A 23 0.39 -5.87 9.87
CA LEU A 23 -0.98 -5.38 9.75
C LEU A 23 -1.97 -6.33 10.42
N ASN A 24 -1.80 -7.64 10.24
CA ASN A 24 -2.66 -8.63 10.89
C ASN A 24 -2.57 -8.57 12.40
N GLN A 25 -1.38 -8.35 12.94
CA GLN A 25 -1.19 -8.25 14.38
C GLN A 25 -1.82 -7.00 14.97
N SER A 26 -1.86 -5.90 14.21
CA SER A 26 -2.49 -4.67 14.67
C SER A 26 -4.02 -4.79 14.72
N GLY A 27 -4.60 -5.65 13.89
CA GLY A 27 -6.03 -5.94 13.89
C GLY A 27 -6.95 -4.86 13.36
N SER A 28 -6.45 -3.68 13.02
CA SER A 28 -7.27 -2.57 12.52
C SER A 28 -7.01 -2.31 11.04
N GLY A 29 -7.87 -1.50 10.42
CA GLY A 29 -7.67 -1.05 9.04
C GLY A 29 -6.49 -0.10 8.94
N SER A 30 -6.10 0.22 7.72
CA SER A 30 -4.97 1.11 7.48
C SER A 30 -5.10 1.77 6.12
N VAL A 31 -4.70 3.04 6.04
CA VAL A 31 -4.56 3.76 4.78
C VAL A 31 -3.08 3.93 4.52
N ILE A 32 -2.61 3.35 3.42
CA ILE A 32 -1.19 3.34 3.06
C ILE A 32 -0.99 4.11 1.77
N TYR A 33 -0.18 5.16 1.81
CA TYR A 33 0.26 5.88 0.62
C TYR A 33 1.58 5.29 0.16
N LEU A 34 1.66 4.92 -1.11
CA LEU A 34 2.81 4.24 -1.68
C LEU A 34 3.42 5.10 -2.78
N TYR A 35 4.62 5.59 -2.54
CA TYR A 35 5.36 6.45 -3.45
C TYR A 35 6.53 5.71 -4.08
N GLY A 36 6.85 6.06 -5.29
CA GLY A 36 7.99 5.53 -6.02
C GLY A 36 7.79 5.75 -7.50
N ASP A 37 8.88 5.92 -8.23
CA ASP A 37 8.83 6.08 -9.68
C ASP A 37 8.30 4.81 -10.35
N LEU A 38 7.91 4.92 -11.61
CA LEU A 38 7.51 3.76 -12.40
C LEU A 38 8.64 2.73 -12.39
N GLY A 39 8.29 1.49 -12.12
CA GLY A 39 9.28 0.41 -12.05
C GLY A 39 10.05 0.31 -10.74
N ALA A 40 9.71 1.12 -9.73
CA ALA A 40 10.43 1.10 -8.45
C ALA A 40 10.16 -0.17 -7.62
N GLY A 41 9.05 -0.88 -7.89
CA GLY A 41 8.71 -2.08 -7.13
C GLY A 41 7.42 -1.97 -6.33
N LYS A 42 6.61 -0.95 -6.59
CA LYS A 42 5.34 -0.76 -5.87
C LYS A 42 4.39 -1.93 -6.05
N THR A 43 4.25 -2.42 -7.27
CA THR A 43 3.38 -3.58 -7.54
C THR A 43 3.93 -4.83 -6.88
N THR A 44 5.25 -5.01 -6.87
CA THR A 44 5.89 -6.17 -6.24
C THR A 44 5.66 -6.16 -4.73
N LEU A 45 5.81 -5.00 -4.10
CA LEU A 45 5.55 -4.86 -2.66
C LEU A 45 4.08 -5.18 -2.35
N THR A 46 3.16 -4.66 -3.16
CA THR A 46 1.73 -4.91 -2.99
C THR A 46 1.40 -6.39 -3.17
N ARG A 47 2.04 -7.04 -4.14
CA ARG A 47 1.86 -8.49 -4.34
C ARG A 47 2.30 -9.28 -3.11
N GLY A 48 3.44 -8.89 -2.52
CA GLY A 48 3.93 -9.53 -1.28
C GLY A 48 2.96 -9.32 -0.13
N LEU A 49 2.42 -8.11 0.00
CA LEU A 49 1.42 -7.78 1.00
C LEU A 49 0.19 -8.68 0.85
N LEU A 50 -0.34 -8.79 -0.37
CA LEU A 50 -1.51 -9.61 -0.64
C LEU A 50 -1.25 -11.09 -0.34
N ARG A 51 -0.09 -11.61 -0.73
CA ARG A 51 0.28 -13.00 -0.42
C ARG A 51 0.37 -13.23 1.08
N GLY A 52 0.95 -12.28 1.80
CA GLY A 52 1.07 -12.38 3.25
C GLY A 52 -0.27 -12.33 3.96
N LEU A 53 -1.28 -11.71 3.34
CA LEU A 53 -2.64 -11.67 3.87
C LEU A 53 -3.49 -12.87 3.41
N GLY A 54 -2.92 -13.76 2.61
CA GLY A 54 -3.59 -14.99 2.21
C GLY A 54 -4.12 -15.05 0.78
N TYR A 55 -3.92 -13.99 0.00
CA TYR A 55 -4.39 -13.98 -1.39
C TYR A 55 -3.47 -14.83 -2.27
N ARG A 56 -4.05 -15.76 -3.03
CA ARG A 56 -3.29 -16.70 -3.88
C ARG A 56 -3.50 -16.47 -5.37
N GLY A 57 -4.37 -15.54 -5.74
CA GLY A 57 -4.66 -15.27 -7.14
C GLY A 57 -3.67 -14.32 -7.80
N SER A 58 -4.01 -13.93 -9.02
CA SER A 58 -3.20 -12.96 -9.77
C SER A 58 -3.42 -11.54 -9.24
N VAL A 59 -2.34 -10.77 -9.16
CA VAL A 59 -2.40 -9.37 -8.76
C VAL A 59 -2.35 -8.54 -10.03
N LYS A 60 -3.41 -7.75 -10.22
CA LYS A 60 -3.54 -6.89 -11.41
C LYS A 60 -3.16 -5.47 -11.06
N SER A 61 -2.56 -4.77 -12.02
CA SER A 61 -2.35 -3.33 -11.88
C SER A 61 -3.68 -2.61 -12.07
N PRO A 62 -4.08 -1.72 -11.16
CA PRO A 62 -5.34 -0.97 -11.30
C PRO A 62 -5.19 0.30 -12.14
N THR A 63 -4.20 0.36 -13.01
CA THR A 63 -3.88 1.56 -13.79
C THR A 63 -5.08 2.12 -14.54
N PHE A 64 -5.90 1.25 -15.15
CA PHE A 64 -7.05 1.69 -15.92
C PHE A 64 -8.38 1.53 -15.19
N THR A 65 -8.43 0.70 -14.15
CA THR A 65 -9.65 0.47 -13.36
C THR A 65 -9.73 1.37 -12.15
N LEU A 66 -8.64 2.03 -11.80
CA LEU A 66 -8.48 2.94 -10.67
C LEU A 66 -8.37 2.20 -9.34
N VAL A 67 -9.18 1.18 -9.12
CA VAL A 67 -9.15 0.37 -7.90
C VAL A 67 -9.41 -1.09 -8.21
N GLU A 68 -8.66 -1.96 -7.55
CA GLU A 68 -8.87 -3.41 -7.59
C GLU A 68 -9.12 -3.88 -6.15
N PRO A 69 -10.28 -4.47 -5.86
CA PRO A 69 -10.55 -5.02 -4.53
C PRO A 69 -10.06 -6.47 -4.43
N TYR A 70 -9.55 -6.82 -3.25
CA TYR A 70 -9.15 -8.19 -2.93
C TYR A 70 -9.80 -8.56 -1.61
N GLU A 71 -10.84 -9.38 -1.67
CA GLU A 71 -11.58 -9.82 -0.49
C GLU A 71 -10.88 -11.03 0.13
N LEU A 72 -10.52 -10.88 1.40
CA LEU A 72 -9.81 -11.91 2.16
C LEU A 72 -10.64 -12.24 3.41
N ASP A 73 -10.29 -13.31 4.10
CA ASP A 73 -11.08 -13.79 5.24
C ASP A 73 -11.35 -12.73 6.32
N ARG A 74 -10.36 -11.93 6.64
CA ARG A 74 -10.47 -10.97 7.74
C ARG A 74 -10.47 -9.53 7.31
N LYS A 75 -9.99 -9.23 6.11
CA LYS A 75 -9.82 -7.87 5.62
C LYS A 75 -10.07 -7.82 4.14
N THR A 76 -10.45 -6.65 3.67
CA THR A 76 -10.48 -6.38 2.24
C THR A 76 -9.33 -5.42 1.93
N VAL A 77 -8.54 -5.74 0.92
CA VAL A 77 -7.49 -4.84 0.45
C VAL A 77 -8.00 -4.14 -0.80
N TYR A 78 -7.93 -2.82 -0.79
CA TYR A 78 -8.26 -2.00 -1.96
C TYR A 78 -6.97 -1.41 -2.49
N HIS A 79 -6.60 -1.81 -3.70
CA HIS A 79 -5.38 -1.30 -4.35
C HIS A 79 -5.78 -0.25 -5.37
N PHE A 80 -5.37 0.99 -5.12
CA PHE A 80 -5.64 2.14 -5.99
C PHE A 80 -4.39 2.53 -6.74
N ASP A 81 -4.56 2.92 -8.00
CA ASP A 81 -3.50 3.56 -8.78
C ASP A 81 -4.10 4.79 -9.45
N LEU A 82 -3.67 5.96 -8.99
CA LEU A 82 -4.23 7.24 -9.44
C LEU A 82 -3.38 7.90 -10.53
N TYR A 83 -2.45 7.15 -11.12
CA TYR A 83 -1.52 7.72 -12.10
C TYR A 83 -2.22 8.45 -13.25
N HIS A 84 -3.30 7.89 -13.77
CA HIS A 84 -4.05 8.46 -14.90
C HIS A 84 -5.21 9.34 -14.48
N LEU A 85 -5.39 9.58 -13.19
CA LEU A 85 -6.47 10.43 -12.70
C LEU A 85 -6.24 11.88 -13.14
N VAL A 86 -7.22 12.49 -13.79
CA VAL A 86 -7.14 13.86 -14.26
C VAL A 86 -7.63 14.84 -13.20
N ASP A 87 -8.75 14.52 -12.58
CA ASP A 87 -9.43 15.37 -11.61
C ASP A 87 -9.73 14.57 -10.34
N PRO A 88 -9.27 15.03 -9.16
CA PRO A 88 -9.58 14.34 -7.91
C PRO A 88 -11.06 14.10 -7.66
N GLU A 89 -11.94 14.94 -8.23
CA GLU A 89 -13.39 14.77 -8.09
C GLU A 89 -13.89 13.45 -8.70
N GLU A 90 -13.14 12.86 -9.62
CA GLU A 90 -13.50 11.55 -10.18
C GLU A 90 -13.58 10.48 -9.10
N LEU A 91 -12.83 10.64 -8.01
CA LEU A 91 -12.87 9.71 -6.88
C LEU A 91 -14.19 9.76 -6.13
N GLU A 92 -14.82 10.93 -6.10
CA GLU A 92 -16.14 11.08 -5.48
C GLU A 92 -17.19 10.28 -6.26
N TYR A 93 -17.08 10.24 -7.59
CA TYR A 93 -18.02 9.50 -8.43
C TYR A 93 -17.92 7.98 -8.23
N VAL A 94 -16.74 7.46 -7.85
CA VAL A 94 -16.60 6.04 -7.57
C VAL A 94 -16.90 5.70 -6.11
N GLY A 95 -17.31 6.68 -5.32
CA GLY A 95 -17.66 6.45 -3.91
C GLY A 95 -16.47 6.15 -3.03
N ILE A 96 -15.40 6.92 -3.21
CA ILE A 96 -14.10 6.67 -2.56
C ILE A 96 -14.22 6.47 -1.04
N ARG A 97 -15.14 7.16 -0.38
CA ARG A 97 -15.26 7.11 1.08
C ARG A 97 -15.66 5.74 1.60
N ASP A 98 -16.39 4.97 0.79
CA ASP A 98 -16.86 3.65 1.19
C ASP A 98 -15.74 2.60 1.24
N TYR A 99 -14.58 2.92 0.69
CA TYR A 99 -13.43 2.01 0.67
C TYR A 99 -12.57 2.10 1.94
N PHE A 100 -12.81 3.09 2.81
CA PHE A 100 -11.98 3.31 3.99
C PHE A 100 -12.75 2.92 5.26
N THR A 101 -12.55 1.68 5.70
CA THR A 101 -13.22 1.15 6.90
C THR A 101 -12.20 0.55 7.84
N GLU A 102 -12.64 0.20 9.05
CA GLU A 102 -11.77 -0.45 10.04
C GLU A 102 -11.34 -1.85 9.62
N GLU A 103 -12.00 -2.42 8.62
CA GLU A 103 -11.71 -3.78 8.13
C GLU A 103 -10.99 -3.78 6.79
N SER A 104 -10.60 -2.60 6.31
CA SER A 104 -9.94 -2.50 5.01
C SER A 104 -8.52 -2.01 5.13
N VAL A 105 -7.69 -2.46 4.19
CA VAL A 105 -6.35 -1.93 3.98
C VAL A 105 -6.37 -1.30 2.60
N ALA A 106 -6.21 0.02 2.54
CA ALA A 106 -6.15 0.74 1.28
C ALA A 106 -4.70 1.03 0.95
N VAL A 107 -4.24 0.56 -0.20
CA VAL A 107 -2.90 0.84 -0.73
C VAL A 107 -3.08 1.75 -1.93
N ILE A 108 -2.58 2.97 -1.83
CA ILE A 108 -2.83 4.02 -2.82
C ILE A 108 -1.52 4.45 -3.46
N GLU A 109 -1.37 4.17 -4.77
CA GLU A 109 -0.24 4.65 -5.57
C GLU A 109 -0.60 6.00 -6.19
N TRP A 110 0.40 6.87 -6.29
CA TRP A 110 0.24 8.23 -6.80
C TRP A 110 -0.82 9.02 -6.03
N PRO A 111 -0.73 9.02 -4.68
CA PRO A 111 -1.77 9.67 -3.85
C PRO A 111 -1.89 11.17 -4.07
N ASP A 112 -0.85 11.84 -4.56
CA ASP A 112 -0.87 13.27 -4.85
C ASP A 112 -1.96 13.64 -5.84
N LYS A 113 -2.30 12.71 -6.75
CA LYS A 113 -3.36 12.94 -7.73
C LYS A 113 -4.73 13.02 -7.10
N GLY A 114 -4.91 12.48 -5.89
CA GLY A 114 -6.18 12.53 -5.16
C GLY A 114 -6.18 13.52 -4.01
N ALA A 115 -5.24 14.44 -3.99
CA ALA A 115 -5.12 15.41 -2.90
C ALA A 115 -6.43 16.18 -2.70
N GLY A 116 -6.84 16.32 -1.44
CA GLY A 116 -8.07 17.01 -1.06
C GLY A 116 -9.29 16.11 -1.00
N VAL A 117 -9.23 14.90 -1.55
CA VAL A 117 -10.34 13.93 -1.55
C VAL A 117 -9.99 12.70 -0.72
N LEU A 118 -8.74 12.27 -0.75
CA LEU A 118 -8.29 11.11 -0.01
C LEU A 118 -8.20 11.40 1.50
N PRO A 119 -8.47 10.40 2.37
CA PRO A 119 -8.19 10.56 3.78
C PRO A 119 -6.69 10.64 4.03
N PRO A 120 -6.25 11.21 5.16
CA PRO A 120 -4.83 11.23 5.49
C PRO A 120 -4.30 9.79 5.68
N PRO A 121 -3.02 9.55 5.38
CA PRO A 121 -2.48 8.21 5.50
C PRO A 121 -2.16 7.85 6.95
N ASP A 122 -2.29 6.57 7.27
CA ASP A 122 -1.74 6.03 8.51
C ASP A 122 -0.25 5.78 8.33
N LEU A 123 0.13 5.31 7.14
CA LEU A 123 1.49 4.90 6.83
C LEU A 123 1.86 5.38 5.44
N THR A 124 3.05 5.94 5.31
CA THR A 124 3.63 6.32 4.03
C THR A 124 4.82 5.44 3.75
N ILE A 125 4.86 4.84 2.57
CA ILE A 125 5.97 4.00 2.12
C ILE A 125 6.54 4.63 0.86
N THR A 126 7.84 4.88 0.85
CA THR A 126 8.53 5.45 -0.32
C THR A 126 9.63 4.50 -0.75
N ILE A 127 9.63 4.14 -2.04
CA ILE A 127 10.63 3.27 -2.63
C ILE A 127 11.57 4.10 -3.49
N HIS A 128 12.84 4.11 -3.13
CA HIS A 128 13.88 4.84 -3.86
C HIS A 128 14.80 3.87 -4.58
N TYR A 129 15.29 4.29 -5.75
CA TYR A 129 16.37 3.56 -6.40
C TYR A 129 17.66 3.81 -5.61
N ARG A 130 18.40 2.73 -5.35
CA ARG A 130 19.66 2.80 -4.62
C ARG A 130 20.61 1.77 -5.18
N ASP A 131 21.67 2.23 -5.86
CA ASP A 131 22.60 1.34 -6.55
C ASP A 131 21.83 0.41 -7.51
N LYS A 132 21.95 -0.91 -7.35
CA LYS A 132 21.22 -1.88 -8.16
C LYS A 132 19.95 -2.38 -7.47
N GLY A 133 19.70 -1.93 -6.26
CA GLY A 133 18.53 -2.32 -5.49
C GLY A 133 17.59 -1.17 -5.24
N ARG A 134 16.90 -1.27 -4.12
CA ARG A 134 15.93 -0.27 -3.69
C ARG A 134 16.11 0.02 -2.21
N GLU A 135 15.76 1.22 -1.82
CA GLU A 135 15.69 1.60 -0.41
C GLU A 135 14.25 1.93 -0.09
N VAL A 136 13.68 1.26 0.89
CA VAL A 136 12.27 1.41 1.26
C VAL A 136 12.18 2.14 2.59
N GLU A 137 11.51 3.27 2.56
CA GLU A 137 11.36 4.15 3.73
C GLU A 137 9.93 4.10 4.21
N PHE A 138 9.76 3.92 5.53
CA PHE A 138 8.44 3.84 6.18
C PHE A 138 8.28 5.01 7.13
N VAL A 139 7.16 5.73 7.04
CA VAL A 139 6.82 6.81 7.97
C VAL A 139 5.41 6.56 8.51
N GLY A 140 5.29 6.41 9.82
CA GLY A 140 4.01 6.25 10.49
C GLY A 140 3.45 7.61 10.89
N HIS A 141 2.14 7.79 10.71
CA HIS A 141 1.46 9.06 11.01
C HIS A 141 0.41 8.91 12.13
N THR A 142 0.10 7.69 12.52
CA THR A 142 -0.92 7.42 13.54
C THR A 142 -0.40 6.40 14.55
N ALA A 143 -1.11 6.26 15.67
CA ALA A 143 -0.75 5.29 16.69
C ALA A 143 -0.79 3.85 16.16
N ARG A 144 -1.78 3.51 15.33
CA ARG A 144 -1.86 2.17 14.75
C ARG A 144 -0.72 1.90 13.76
N ALA A 145 -0.29 2.91 13.03
CA ALA A 145 0.89 2.76 12.17
C ALA A 145 2.15 2.54 12.98
N ALA A 146 2.30 3.22 14.12
CA ALA A 146 3.44 2.99 15.01
C ALA A 146 3.50 1.53 15.48
N THR A 147 2.36 0.95 15.79
CA THR A 147 2.26 -0.47 16.17
C THR A 147 2.72 -1.38 15.02
N VAL A 148 2.29 -1.07 13.80
CA VAL A 148 2.71 -1.83 12.62
C VAL A 148 4.23 -1.74 12.43
N LEU A 149 4.80 -0.54 12.52
CA LEU A 149 6.24 -0.35 12.33
C LEU A 149 7.06 -1.04 13.40
N ALA A 150 6.57 -1.09 14.64
CA ALA A 150 7.25 -1.81 15.72
C ALA A 150 7.40 -3.30 15.41
N GLN A 151 6.44 -3.88 14.68
CA GLN A 151 6.50 -5.28 14.27
C GLN A 151 7.46 -5.52 13.11
N LEU A 152 7.74 -4.49 12.32
CA LEU A 152 8.67 -4.60 11.18
C LEU A 152 10.13 -4.52 11.58
N GLN A 153 10.42 -3.95 12.73
CA GLN A 153 11.80 -3.80 13.22
C GLN A 153 12.40 -5.10 13.70
#